data_dcb2241c77304ba3d6cbd960bc36a3ad
#
_entry.id   dcb2241c77304ba3d6cbd960bc36a3ad
#
_cell.length_a   1.000
_cell.length_b   1.000
_cell.length_c   1.000
_cell.angle_alpha   90.00
_cell.angle_beta   90.00
_cell.angle_gamma   90.00
#
_symmetry.space_group_name_H-M   'P 1'
#
loop_
_entity.id
_entity.type
_entity.pdbx_description
1 polymer ?
#
loop_
_entity_poly.entity_id
_entity_poly.type
_entity_poly.pdbx_seq_one_letter_code
_entity_poly.pdbx_strand_id
1 'polypeptide(L)'
;MLGKTQSQYIAYITDSLKWGGQVELNIMSSLFQVEIAAIDIQSGRIDTYGQGEQYSQRVYLLFTGIHFDAVVFDHSSGKRAVLPTDAKAKEAAQKLATSLQTQGKFTDQATMTLYCKVCGHVMKGDLEARTHAGASGHTEFAMKK
;
A
#
# COMPACT_ATOMS: atom_id res chain seq x y z
N MET A 1 6.92 -16.92 -2.30
CA MET A 1 6.58 -16.31 -3.57
C MET A 1 5.59 -17.18 -4.31
N LEU A 2 4.48 -16.67 -4.68
CA LEU A 2 3.23 -17.19 -5.22
C LEU A 2 3.33 -18.22 -6.39
N GLY A 3 4.16 -19.25 -6.30
CA GLY A 3 4.29 -20.30 -7.33
C GLY A 3 4.81 -19.84 -8.70
N LYS A 4 5.39 -18.61 -8.77
CA LYS A 4 5.96 -18.02 -9.99
C LYS A 4 7.48 -18.07 -9.94
N THR A 5 8.12 -18.33 -11.09
CA THR A 5 9.56 -18.08 -11.24
C THR A 5 9.84 -16.56 -11.19
N GLN A 6 11.10 -16.17 -10.99
CA GLN A 6 11.50 -14.77 -10.98
C GLN A 6 11.07 -14.04 -12.26
N SER A 7 11.33 -14.61 -13.44
CA SER A 7 10.96 -14.02 -14.73
C SER A 7 9.45 -13.87 -14.88
N GLN A 8 8.68 -14.87 -14.43
CA GLN A 8 7.22 -14.80 -14.44
C GLN A 8 6.68 -13.74 -13.48
N TYR A 9 7.36 -13.54 -12.33
CA TYR A 9 6.95 -12.50 -11.39
C TYR A 9 7.27 -11.10 -11.92
N ILE A 10 8.45 -10.91 -12.53
CA ILE A 10 8.82 -9.65 -13.17
C ILE A 10 7.81 -9.30 -14.27
N ALA A 11 7.50 -10.22 -15.17
CA ALA A 11 6.50 -10.00 -16.20
C ALA A 11 5.10 -9.67 -15.64
N TYR A 12 4.73 -10.30 -14.52
CA TYR A 12 3.47 -10.03 -13.82
C TYR A 12 3.44 -8.61 -13.22
N ILE A 13 4.48 -8.21 -12.47
CA ILE A 13 4.45 -6.94 -11.72
C ILE A 13 4.72 -5.72 -12.61
N THR A 14 5.34 -5.91 -13.78
CA THR A 14 5.56 -4.85 -14.77
C THR A 14 4.34 -4.58 -15.65
N ASP A 15 3.29 -5.40 -15.56
CA ASP A 15 2.00 -5.11 -16.19
C ASP A 15 1.38 -3.86 -15.55
N SER A 16 1.00 -2.89 -16.37
CA SER A 16 0.42 -1.61 -15.94
C SER A 16 -0.88 -1.72 -15.12
N LEU A 17 -1.53 -2.87 -15.15
CA LEU A 17 -2.73 -3.16 -14.36
C LEU A 17 -2.43 -3.79 -13.00
N LYS A 18 -1.15 -4.03 -12.66
CA LYS A 18 -0.74 -4.64 -11.40
C LYS A 18 -0.20 -3.59 -10.44
N TRP A 19 -0.51 -3.79 -9.19
CA TRP A 19 -0.06 -2.93 -8.10
C TRP A 19 1.00 -3.67 -7.29
N GLY A 20 2.04 -2.92 -6.93
CA GLY A 20 3.04 -3.39 -5.98
C GLY A 20 2.46 -3.49 -4.56
N GLY A 21 3.08 -4.31 -3.74
CA GLY A 21 2.68 -4.53 -2.36
C GLY A 21 3.86 -4.89 -1.46
N GLN A 22 3.62 -5.79 -0.53
CA GLN A 22 4.60 -6.20 0.48
C GLN A 22 5.90 -6.75 -0.13
N VAL A 23 5.82 -7.45 -1.25
CA VAL A 23 7.00 -8.02 -1.92
C VAL A 23 7.89 -6.91 -2.45
N GLU A 24 7.31 -5.93 -3.14
CA GLU A 24 8.04 -4.77 -3.68
C GLU A 24 8.62 -3.90 -2.57
N LEU A 25 7.85 -3.66 -1.50
CA LEU A 25 8.35 -2.90 -0.34
C LEU A 25 9.55 -3.57 0.32
N ASN A 26 9.53 -4.90 0.45
CA ASN A 26 10.66 -5.65 0.98
C ASN A 26 11.89 -5.57 0.06
N ILE A 27 11.70 -5.70 -1.25
CA ILE A 27 12.78 -5.55 -2.24
C ILE A 27 13.36 -4.13 -2.21
N MET A 28 12.51 -3.10 -2.18
CA MET A 28 12.92 -1.69 -2.09
C MET A 28 13.71 -1.41 -0.82
N SER A 29 13.26 -1.94 0.32
CA SER A 29 13.98 -1.80 1.59
C SER A 29 15.41 -2.33 1.49
N SER A 30 15.58 -3.54 0.93
CA SER A 30 16.90 -4.14 0.74
C SER A 30 17.74 -3.39 -0.29
N LEU A 31 17.12 -2.94 -1.40
CA LEU A 31 17.82 -2.25 -2.49
C LEU A 31 18.36 -0.88 -2.05
N PHE A 32 17.55 -0.12 -1.30
CA PHE A 32 17.90 1.22 -0.83
C PHE A 32 18.58 1.23 0.54
N GLN A 33 18.70 0.06 1.19
CA GLN A 33 19.27 -0.08 2.56
C GLN A 33 18.57 0.86 3.56
N VAL A 34 17.24 0.90 3.52
CA VAL A 34 16.40 1.75 4.35
C VAL A 34 15.24 0.93 4.91
N GLU A 35 14.88 1.16 6.17
CA GLU A 35 13.65 0.59 6.70
C GLU A 35 12.44 1.29 6.07
N ILE A 36 11.43 0.52 5.68
CA ILE A 36 10.14 1.06 5.21
C ILE A 36 9.06 0.64 6.20
N ALA A 37 8.46 1.62 6.88
CA ALA A 37 7.35 1.41 7.80
C ALA A 37 6.04 1.82 7.13
N ALA A 38 5.24 0.85 6.72
CA ALA A 38 3.92 1.07 6.14
C ALA A 38 2.85 1.05 7.23
N ILE A 39 2.12 2.14 7.39
CA ILE A 39 1.04 2.30 8.37
C ILE A 39 -0.28 2.16 7.64
N ASP A 40 -1.05 1.15 7.98
CA ASP A 40 -2.42 0.98 7.50
C ASP A 40 -3.34 1.96 8.24
N ILE A 41 -3.95 2.88 7.49
CA ILE A 41 -4.81 3.93 8.07
C ILE A 41 -6.06 3.31 8.72
N GLN A 42 -6.64 2.28 8.12
CA GLN A 42 -7.87 1.65 8.64
C GLN A 42 -7.65 0.96 9.98
N SER A 43 -6.58 0.17 10.11
CA SER A 43 -6.30 -0.63 11.31
C SER A 43 -5.31 0.01 12.28
N GLY A 44 -4.51 0.98 11.85
CA GLY A 44 -3.39 1.55 12.59
C GLY A 44 -2.18 0.61 12.68
N ARG A 45 -2.21 -0.57 12.04
CA ARG A 45 -1.10 -1.53 12.03
C ARG A 45 0.10 -0.97 11.26
N ILE A 46 1.29 -1.28 11.77
CA ILE A 46 2.55 -0.92 11.12
C ILE A 46 3.27 -2.18 10.70
N ASP A 47 3.51 -2.32 9.41
CA ASP A 47 4.36 -3.36 8.85
C ASP A 47 5.72 -2.73 8.50
N THR A 48 6.82 -3.27 9.06
CA THR A 48 8.16 -2.73 8.85
C THR A 48 8.99 -3.72 8.03
N TYR A 49 9.48 -3.26 6.89
CA TYR A 49 10.36 -4.00 5.99
C TYR A 49 11.81 -3.59 6.23
N GLY A 50 12.74 -4.54 6.20
CA GLY A 50 14.14 -4.34 6.57
C GLY A 50 14.38 -4.26 8.07
N GLN A 51 13.42 -4.65 8.89
CA GLN A 51 13.59 -4.71 10.34
C GLN A 51 14.67 -5.75 10.70
N GLY A 52 15.65 -5.33 11.51
CA GLY A 52 16.77 -6.17 11.91
C GLY A 52 18.02 -6.06 11.01
N GLU A 53 17.94 -5.42 9.85
CA GLU A 53 19.07 -5.18 8.94
C GLU A 53 19.99 -4.02 9.40
N GLN A 54 19.74 -3.44 10.57
CA GLN A 54 20.51 -2.33 11.14
C GLN A 54 20.59 -1.07 10.27
N TYR A 55 19.58 -0.84 9.42
CA TYR A 55 19.51 0.40 8.65
C TYR A 55 19.31 1.60 9.56
N SER A 56 20.10 2.66 9.32
CA SER A 56 20.07 3.89 10.12
C SER A 56 18.96 4.85 9.74
N GLN A 57 18.28 4.59 8.62
CA GLN A 57 17.26 5.45 8.05
C GLN A 57 15.95 4.70 7.83
N ARG A 58 14.83 5.45 7.88
CA ARG A 58 13.48 4.92 7.68
C ARG A 58 12.64 5.86 6.83
N VAL A 59 11.80 5.27 5.99
CA VAL A 59 10.71 5.91 5.28
C VAL A 59 9.39 5.47 5.89
N TYR A 60 8.45 6.39 6.03
CA TYR A 60 7.08 6.08 6.44
C TYR A 60 6.13 6.18 5.27
N LEU A 61 5.28 5.17 5.09
CA LEU A 61 4.21 5.14 4.12
C LEU A 61 2.87 5.03 4.83
N LEU A 62 1.85 5.66 4.28
CA LEU A 62 0.46 5.49 4.69
C LEU A 62 -0.24 4.63 3.65
N PHE A 63 -0.82 3.51 4.09
CA PHE A 63 -1.65 2.68 3.23
C PHE A 63 -3.11 3.05 3.39
N THR A 64 -3.72 3.52 2.31
CA THR A 64 -5.12 3.96 2.27
C THR A 64 -6.11 2.83 2.01
N GLY A 65 -5.64 1.58 1.93
CA GLY A 65 -6.42 0.42 1.50
C GLY A 65 -6.19 0.08 0.02
N ILE A 66 -5.86 1.05 -0.82
CA ILE A 66 -5.63 0.88 -2.26
C ILE A 66 -4.34 1.55 -2.77
N HIS A 67 -3.72 2.43 -1.99
CA HIS A 67 -2.55 3.21 -2.40
C HIS A 67 -1.59 3.42 -1.23
N PHE A 68 -0.29 3.54 -1.53
CA PHE A 68 0.74 3.92 -0.57
C PHE A 68 1.17 5.37 -0.83
N ASP A 69 1.02 6.23 0.18
CA ASP A 69 1.46 7.62 0.15
C ASP A 69 2.68 7.80 1.05
N ALA A 70 3.72 8.49 0.55
CA ALA A 70 4.91 8.78 1.35
C ALA A 70 4.62 9.89 2.37
N VAL A 71 5.00 9.66 3.63
CA VAL A 71 4.95 10.69 4.66
C VAL A 71 6.16 11.60 4.51
N VAL A 72 5.90 12.90 4.43
CA VAL A 72 6.92 13.93 4.34
C VAL A 72 6.89 14.78 5.60
N PHE A 73 8.06 14.99 6.19
CA PHE A 73 8.22 15.77 7.41
C PHE A 73 8.80 17.15 7.09
N ASP A 74 8.25 18.18 7.68
CA ASP A 74 8.81 19.52 7.62
C ASP A 74 10.05 19.61 8.53
N HIS A 75 11.15 20.05 7.96
CA HIS A 75 12.41 20.25 8.65
C HIS A 75 12.95 21.65 8.34
N SER A 76 13.81 22.21 9.23
CA SER A 76 14.42 23.53 9.03
C SER A 76 15.18 23.70 7.71
N SER A 77 15.67 22.59 7.14
CA SER A 77 16.35 22.54 5.83
C SER A 77 15.46 22.14 4.66
N GLY A 78 14.13 22.09 4.86
CA GLY A 78 13.13 21.68 3.84
C GLY A 78 12.42 20.38 4.18
N LYS A 79 11.64 19.86 3.23
CA LYS A 79 10.86 18.63 3.40
C LYS A 79 11.73 17.39 3.24
N ARG A 80 11.54 16.40 4.11
CA ARG A 80 12.26 15.12 4.08
C ARG A 80 11.30 13.94 4.20
N ALA A 81 11.46 12.94 3.36
CA ALA A 81 10.76 11.65 3.45
C ALA A 81 11.62 10.57 4.11
N VAL A 82 12.94 10.70 4.04
CA VAL A 82 13.90 9.78 4.65
C VAL A 82 14.43 10.39 5.94
N LEU A 83 14.26 9.70 7.05
CA LEU A 83 14.59 10.16 8.39
C LEU A 83 15.51 9.14 9.11
N PRO A 84 16.28 9.57 10.13
CA PRO A 84 16.88 8.63 11.05
C PRO A 84 15.81 7.71 11.68
N THR A 85 16.21 6.50 12.02
CA THR A 85 15.34 5.54 12.72
C THR A 85 15.17 5.98 14.18
N ASP A 86 14.21 6.85 14.46
CA ASP A 86 13.92 7.37 15.80
C ASP A 86 12.44 7.24 16.19
N ALA A 87 12.19 7.36 17.50
CA ALA A 87 10.85 7.23 18.07
C ALA A 87 9.94 8.42 17.74
N LYS A 88 10.47 9.64 17.58
CA LYS A 88 9.70 10.86 17.37
C LYS A 88 9.07 10.87 15.98
N ALA A 89 9.82 10.48 14.97
CA ALA A 89 9.29 10.34 13.60
C ALA A 89 8.19 9.28 13.53
N LYS A 90 8.38 8.16 14.22
CA LYS A 90 7.35 7.10 14.31
C LYS A 90 6.07 7.62 14.95
N GLU A 91 6.18 8.28 16.07
CA GLU A 91 5.03 8.86 16.79
C GLU A 91 4.29 9.88 15.93
N ALA A 92 4.99 10.76 15.24
CA ALA A 92 4.41 11.75 14.35
C ALA A 92 3.65 11.10 13.17
N ALA A 93 4.24 10.08 12.54
CA ALA A 93 3.60 9.32 11.47
C ALA A 93 2.34 8.58 11.96
N GLN A 94 2.38 7.99 13.16
CA GLN A 94 1.22 7.34 13.77
C GLN A 94 0.09 8.34 14.09
N LYS A 95 0.42 9.51 14.63
CA LYS A 95 -0.57 10.57 14.88
C LYS A 95 -1.25 11.03 13.59
N LEU A 96 -0.48 11.17 12.50
CA LEU A 96 -1.04 11.49 11.19
C LEU A 96 -1.99 10.39 10.70
N ALA A 97 -1.58 9.13 10.79
CA ALA A 97 -2.44 8.00 10.41
C ALA A 97 -3.74 7.95 11.21
N THR A 98 -3.68 8.15 12.53
CA THR A 98 -4.87 8.23 13.41
C THR A 98 -5.79 9.39 13.03
N SER A 99 -5.22 10.55 12.71
CA SER A 99 -6.00 11.70 12.24
C SER A 99 -6.74 11.40 10.93
N LEU A 100 -6.06 10.77 9.98
CA LEU A 100 -6.65 10.36 8.70
C LEU A 100 -7.71 9.27 8.88
N GLN A 101 -7.49 8.32 9.78
CA GLN A 101 -8.46 7.29 10.16
C GLN A 101 -9.75 7.92 10.68
N THR A 102 -9.64 8.87 11.63
CA THR A 102 -10.79 9.58 12.19
C THR A 102 -11.57 10.36 11.12
N GLN A 103 -10.88 10.85 10.09
CA GLN A 103 -11.48 11.54 8.96
C GLN A 103 -12.05 10.59 7.89
N GLY A 104 -11.93 9.27 8.06
CA GLY A 104 -12.35 8.29 7.07
C GLY A 104 -11.56 8.33 5.76
N LYS A 105 -10.28 8.76 5.80
CA LYS A 105 -9.40 8.90 4.63
C LYS A 105 -8.75 7.57 4.24
N PHE A 106 -9.56 6.52 4.11
CA PHE A 106 -9.14 5.20 3.65
C PHE A 106 -10.26 4.53 2.87
N THR A 107 -9.92 3.52 2.10
CA THR A 107 -10.86 2.69 1.35
C THR A 107 -10.91 1.31 1.99
N ASP A 108 -12.06 0.91 2.50
CA ASP A 108 -12.28 -0.44 2.95
C ASP A 108 -12.53 -1.36 1.74
N GLN A 109 -11.54 -2.19 1.42
CA GLN A 109 -11.61 -3.11 0.28
C GLN A 109 -12.73 -4.14 0.40
N ALA A 110 -13.17 -4.47 1.63
CA ALA A 110 -14.25 -5.42 1.84
C ALA A 110 -15.64 -4.84 1.55
N THR A 111 -15.79 -3.52 1.69
CA THR A 111 -17.09 -2.84 1.59
C THR A 111 -17.20 -1.85 0.43
N MET A 112 -16.09 -1.54 -0.26
CA MET A 112 -16.10 -0.63 -1.40
C MET A 112 -17.05 -1.12 -2.51
N THR A 113 -17.73 -0.19 -3.17
CA THR A 113 -18.59 -0.51 -4.29
C THR A 113 -17.80 -0.41 -5.59
N LEU A 114 -17.78 -1.50 -6.36
CA LEU A 114 -17.15 -1.59 -7.67
C LEU A 114 -18.18 -1.82 -8.76
N TYR A 115 -17.85 -1.48 -9.99
CA TYR A 115 -18.62 -1.90 -11.17
C TYR A 115 -17.68 -2.41 -12.27
N CYS A 116 -18.13 -3.41 -13.00
CA CYS A 116 -17.43 -3.92 -14.16
C CYS A 116 -17.60 -2.95 -15.33
N LYS A 117 -16.49 -2.47 -15.90
CA LYS A 117 -16.55 -1.56 -17.07
C LYS A 117 -17.07 -2.23 -18.35
N VAL A 118 -17.01 -3.56 -18.42
CA VAL A 118 -17.42 -4.32 -19.61
C VAL A 118 -18.93 -4.56 -19.63
N CYS A 119 -19.54 -4.97 -18.48
CA CYS A 119 -20.96 -5.35 -18.43
C CYS A 119 -21.81 -4.52 -17.46
N GLY A 120 -21.21 -3.56 -16.72
CA GLY A 120 -21.91 -2.71 -15.76
C GLY A 120 -22.31 -3.38 -14.45
N HIS A 121 -21.99 -4.68 -14.26
CA HIS A 121 -22.34 -5.39 -13.02
C HIS A 121 -21.72 -4.70 -11.81
N VAL A 122 -22.56 -4.43 -10.78
CA VAL A 122 -22.14 -3.77 -9.54
C VAL A 122 -21.81 -4.84 -8.49
N MET A 123 -20.69 -4.65 -7.78
CA MET A 123 -20.13 -5.59 -6.83
C MET A 123 -19.72 -4.87 -5.53
N LYS A 124 -19.78 -5.58 -4.43
CA LYS A 124 -19.32 -5.09 -3.12
C LYS A 124 -18.05 -5.80 -2.71
N GLY A 125 -16.99 -5.02 -2.53
CA GLY A 125 -15.69 -5.50 -2.12
C GLY A 125 -14.93 -6.26 -3.22
N ASP A 126 -13.69 -6.58 -2.91
CA ASP A 126 -12.77 -7.26 -3.80
C ASP A 126 -13.14 -8.73 -4.05
N LEU A 127 -13.79 -9.37 -3.08
CA LEU A 127 -14.21 -10.78 -3.19
C LEU A 127 -15.25 -10.98 -4.31
N GLU A 128 -16.28 -10.13 -4.33
CA GLU A 128 -17.29 -10.21 -5.39
C GLU A 128 -16.70 -9.87 -6.76
N ALA A 129 -15.75 -8.90 -6.81
CA ALA A 129 -15.05 -8.57 -8.04
C ALA A 129 -14.23 -9.74 -8.59
N ARG A 130 -13.51 -10.45 -7.72
CA ARG A 130 -12.76 -11.67 -8.11
C ARG A 130 -13.68 -12.79 -8.57
N THR A 131 -14.80 -12.98 -7.88
CA THR A 131 -15.83 -13.99 -8.27
C THR A 131 -16.40 -13.68 -9.65
N HIS A 132 -16.75 -12.40 -9.90
CA HIS A 132 -17.23 -11.96 -11.20
C HIS A 132 -16.16 -12.16 -12.29
N ALA A 133 -14.90 -11.79 -12.02
CA ALA A 133 -13.79 -11.98 -12.95
C ALA A 133 -13.62 -13.46 -13.33
N GLY A 134 -13.68 -14.35 -12.34
CA GLY A 134 -13.56 -15.80 -12.55
C GLY A 134 -14.70 -16.38 -13.38
N ALA A 135 -15.93 -15.89 -13.20
CA ALA A 135 -17.12 -16.39 -13.89
C ALA A 135 -17.29 -15.81 -15.30
N SER A 136 -16.95 -14.52 -15.51
CA SER A 136 -17.21 -13.80 -16.75
C SER A 136 -15.98 -13.57 -17.63
N GLY A 137 -14.76 -13.72 -17.06
CA GLY A 137 -13.51 -13.33 -17.70
C GLY A 137 -13.28 -11.81 -17.75
N HIS A 138 -14.19 -11.00 -17.22
CA HIS A 138 -14.04 -9.55 -17.19
C HIS A 138 -13.12 -9.12 -16.04
N THR A 139 -12.07 -8.37 -16.34
CA THR A 139 -11.06 -7.96 -15.37
C THR A 139 -10.94 -6.45 -15.18
N GLU A 140 -11.76 -5.67 -15.90
CA GLU A 140 -11.74 -4.21 -15.80
C GLU A 140 -12.82 -3.71 -14.84
N PHE A 141 -12.40 -3.22 -13.69
CA PHE A 141 -13.28 -2.68 -12.65
C PHE A 141 -12.97 -1.21 -12.35
N ALA A 142 -13.99 -0.49 -11.89
CA ALA A 142 -13.83 0.85 -11.36
C ALA A 142 -14.65 1.03 -10.08
N MET A 143 -14.19 1.92 -9.19
CA MET A 143 -14.94 2.30 -8.01
C MET A 143 -16.15 3.13 -8.39
N LYS A 144 -17.30 2.79 -7.81
CA LYS A 144 -18.51 3.62 -7.91
C LYS A 144 -18.40 4.70 -6.84
N LYS A 145 -18.32 5.95 -7.29
CA LYS A 145 -18.36 7.12 -6.41
C LYS A 145 -19.75 7.31 -5.82
#